data_077040e2c30435f8849fd830c310ee35
#
_entry.id   077040e2c30435f8849fd830c310ee35
#
_cell.length_a   1.000
_cell.length_b   1.000
_cell.length_c   1.000
_cell.angle_alpha   90.00
_cell.angle_beta   90.00
_cell.angle_gamma   90.00
#
_symmetry.space_group_name_H-M   'P 1'
#
loop_
_entity.id
_entity.type
_entity.pdbx_description
1 polymer ?
#
loop_
_entity_poly.entity_id
_entity_poly.type
_entity_poly.pdbx_seq_one_letter_code
_entity_poly.pdbx_strand_id
1 'polypeptide(L)'
;TDPTAPDGLEVTALRFPAETIFGDALSKASSVASGEWIAKMDDDDWYGSEHLTDLLLAASYSGADLIGKGAEFVYLEDTGLTIRRDLGNNEVASPTLSGATLLVRAEALRATSGWRGLTAGVDIALIEEVVAIGGQIWRTHPFGFLVRRTGGEHTWKVNERYFLRHARQHWDGPAFGVADVESSGLTGE
;
A
#
# COMPACT_ATOMS: atom_id res chain seq x y z
N THR A 1 -8.64 19.07 13.00
CA THR A 1 -9.13 18.15 14.05
C THR A 1 -8.20 16.97 14.11
N ASP A 2 -7.81 16.53 15.32
CA ASP A 2 -7.04 15.31 15.47
C ASP A 2 -7.92 14.11 15.08
N PRO A 3 -7.34 13.06 14.47
CA PRO A 3 -8.10 11.88 14.11
C PRO A 3 -8.64 11.21 15.36
N THR A 4 -9.92 10.84 15.33
CA THR A 4 -10.53 10.05 16.41
C THR A 4 -10.14 8.60 16.21
N ALA A 5 -9.52 7.99 17.22
CA ALA A 5 -9.19 6.58 17.18
C ALA A 5 -10.47 5.72 17.20
N PRO A 6 -10.55 4.65 16.39
CA PRO A 6 -11.51 3.58 16.62
C PRO A 6 -11.28 2.94 18.00
N ASP A 7 -12.34 2.39 18.60
CA ASP A 7 -12.26 1.75 19.90
C ASP A 7 -11.15 0.68 19.95
N GLY A 8 -10.26 0.80 20.92
CA GLY A 8 -9.17 -0.15 21.15
C GLY A 8 -7.88 0.12 20.35
N LEU A 9 -7.82 1.20 19.54
CA LEU A 9 -6.60 1.60 18.84
C LEU A 9 -5.96 2.81 19.52
N GLU A 10 -4.65 2.75 19.71
CA GLU A 10 -3.85 3.89 20.13
C GLU A 10 -3.46 4.73 18.90
N VAL A 11 -3.76 6.03 18.93
CA VAL A 11 -3.42 6.96 17.85
C VAL A 11 -2.42 8.00 18.36
N THR A 12 -1.27 8.09 17.69
CA THR A 12 -0.29 9.15 17.89
C THR A 12 -0.24 10.04 16.66
N ALA A 13 -0.72 11.29 16.77
CA ALA A 13 -0.66 12.26 15.69
C ALA A 13 0.66 13.02 15.72
N LEU A 14 1.44 12.93 14.64
CA LEU A 14 2.66 13.70 14.43
C LEU A 14 2.39 14.83 13.42
N ARG A 15 2.81 16.03 13.76
CA ARG A 15 2.67 17.21 12.89
C ARG A 15 4.05 17.67 12.44
N PHE A 16 4.17 17.91 11.16
CA PHE A 16 5.41 18.34 10.54
C PHE A 16 5.22 19.67 9.81
N PRO A 17 6.26 20.54 9.78
CA PRO A 17 6.29 21.67 8.86
C PRO A 17 6.08 21.23 7.41
N ALA A 18 5.48 22.11 6.58
CA ALA A 18 5.16 21.78 5.18
C ALA A 18 6.40 21.46 4.33
N GLU A 19 7.55 22.01 4.69
CA GLU A 19 8.84 21.77 4.06
C GLU A 19 9.53 20.47 4.47
N THR A 20 8.93 19.70 5.40
CA THR A 20 9.54 18.44 5.86
C THR A 20 9.61 17.44 4.71
N ILE A 21 10.78 16.86 4.51
CA ILE A 21 10.98 15.81 3.51
C ILE A 21 10.14 14.58 3.89
N PHE A 22 9.40 14.02 2.93
CA PHE A 22 8.45 12.94 3.17
C PHE A 22 9.10 11.71 3.84
N GLY A 23 10.29 11.29 3.38
CA GLY A 23 11.02 10.19 3.99
C GLY A 23 11.42 10.45 5.44
N ASP A 24 11.77 11.70 5.79
CA ASP A 24 12.10 12.07 7.17
C ASP A 24 10.87 12.01 8.08
N ALA A 25 9.70 12.42 7.56
CA ALA A 25 8.43 12.29 8.27
C ALA A 25 8.08 10.82 8.55
N LEU A 26 8.24 9.93 7.55
CA LEU A 26 8.04 8.49 7.71
C LEU A 26 9.02 7.88 8.71
N SER A 27 10.30 8.27 8.65
CA SER A 27 11.33 7.82 9.62
C SER A 27 10.94 8.21 11.04
N LYS A 28 10.46 9.42 11.23
CA LYS A 28 10.00 9.88 12.54
C LYS A 28 8.75 9.12 13.00
N ALA A 29 7.78 8.91 12.12
CA ALA A 29 6.58 8.13 12.43
C ALA A 29 6.94 6.69 12.81
N SER A 30 7.81 6.04 12.04
CA SER A 30 8.25 4.67 12.34
C SER A 30 9.04 4.57 13.66
N SER A 31 9.73 5.63 14.06
CA SER A 31 10.53 5.62 15.31
C SER A 31 9.68 5.58 16.58
N VAL A 32 8.41 5.96 16.51
CA VAL A 32 7.47 5.89 17.65
C VAL A 32 6.59 4.64 17.60
N ALA A 33 6.63 3.88 16.51
CA ALA A 33 5.91 2.62 16.39
C ALA A 33 6.60 1.52 17.21
N SER A 34 5.82 0.76 17.97
CA SER A 34 6.30 -0.31 18.85
C SER A 34 5.95 -1.71 18.35
N GLY A 35 5.21 -1.83 17.25
CA GLY A 35 4.79 -3.10 16.68
C GLY A 35 5.95 -3.91 16.08
N GLU A 36 5.74 -5.23 15.94
CA GLU A 36 6.64 -6.12 15.21
C GLU A 36 6.63 -5.81 13.71
N TRP A 37 5.51 -5.33 13.21
CA TRP A 37 5.30 -4.95 11.82
C TRP A 37 4.93 -3.47 11.72
N ILE A 38 5.37 -2.83 10.64
CA ILE A 38 5.04 -1.45 10.30
C ILE A 38 4.33 -1.45 8.97
N ALA A 39 3.07 -1.01 8.95
CA ALA A 39 2.30 -0.84 7.74
C ALA A 39 2.34 0.62 7.27
N LYS A 40 2.67 0.84 6.00
CA LYS A 40 2.53 2.13 5.33
C LYS A 40 1.26 2.12 4.48
N MET A 41 0.36 3.03 4.79
CA MET A 41 -0.89 3.25 4.05
C MET A 41 -0.97 4.74 3.69
N ASP A 42 -1.48 5.05 2.50
CA ASP A 42 -1.68 6.43 2.03
C ASP A 42 -3.14 6.83 2.29
N ASP A 43 -3.39 8.08 2.65
CA ASP A 43 -4.71 8.57 3.08
C ASP A 43 -5.66 8.89 1.91
N ASP A 44 -5.15 8.87 0.69
CA ASP A 44 -5.91 9.12 -0.54
C ASP A 44 -6.35 7.85 -1.28
N ASP A 45 -5.92 6.67 -0.82
CA ASP A 45 -6.30 5.39 -1.39
C ASP A 45 -7.44 4.70 -0.61
N TRP A 46 -8.01 3.65 -1.17
CA TRP A 46 -9.04 2.85 -0.51
C TRP A 46 -8.50 1.48 -0.08
N TYR A 47 -8.88 1.07 1.13
CA TYR A 47 -8.47 -0.19 1.75
C TYR A 47 -9.69 -0.94 2.27
N GLY A 48 -9.80 -2.22 1.91
CA GLY A 48 -10.84 -3.12 2.43
C GLY A 48 -10.57 -3.52 3.88
N SER A 49 -11.58 -4.03 4.55
CA SER A 49 -11.52 -4.42 5.98
C SER A 49 -10.42 -5.44 6.29
N GLU A 50 -10.14 -6.34 5.33
CA GLU A 50 -9.16 -7.41 5.51
C GLU A 50 -7.74 -7.04 5.04
N HIS A 51 -7.53 -5.80 4.62
CA HIS A 51 -6.25 -5.39 4.03
C HIS A 51 -5.02 -5.75 4.88
N LEU A 52 -5.05 -5.40 6.16
CA LEU A 52 -3.94 -5.71 7.08
C LEU A 52 -3.89 -7.19 7.44
N THR A 53 -5.03 -7.83 7.60
CA THR A 53 -5.13 -9.28 7.84
C THR A 53 -4.47 -10.06 6.71
N ASP A 54 -4.78 -9.73 5.45
CA ASP A 54 -4.18 -10.35 4.27
C ASP A 54 -2.66 -10.23 4.24
N LEU A 55 -2.16 -9.01 4.52
CA LEU A 55 -0.71 -8.77 4.54
C LEU A 55 -0.01 -9.57 5.65
N LEU A 56 -0.60 -9.65 6.84
CA LEU A 56 -0.06 -10.44 7.95
C LEU A 56 -0.11 -11.95 7.67
N LEU A 57 -1.19 -12.43 7.06
CA LEU A 57 -1.29 -13.82 6.60
C LEU A 57 -0.21 -14.12 5.56
N ALA A 58 -0.04 -13.23 4.58
CA ALA A 58 1.01 -13.37 3.57
C ALA A 58 2.42 -13.39 4.19
N ALA A 59 2.68 -12.56 5.19
CA ALA A 59 3.92 -12.59 5.96
C ALA A 59 4.13 -13.94 6.65
N SER A 60 3.06 -14.51 7.22
CA SER A 60 3.11 -15.77 7.95
C SER A 60 3.48 -16.97 7.07
N TYR A 61 2.86 -17.09 5.88
CA TYR A 61 3.14 -18.26 5.02
C TYR A 61 4.33 -18.08 4.09
N SER A 62 4.66 -16.86 3.68
CA SER A 62 5.82 -16.60 2.83
C SER A 62 7.13 -16.53 3.60
N GLY A 63 7.08 -16.14 4.88
CA GLY A 63 8.25 -15.85 5.68
C GLY A 63 9.00 -14.57 5.26
N ALA A 64 8.40 -13.75 4.39
CA ALA A 64 9.04 -12.55 3.86
C ALA A 64 9.17 -11.44 4.92
N ASP A 65 10.15 -10.57 4.72
CA ASP A 65 10.43 -9.41 5.58
C ASP A 65 9.67 -8.17 5.16
N LEU A 66 9.27 -8.10 3.88
CA LEU A 66 8.48 -7.03 3.31
C LEU A 66 7.39 -7.61 2.41
N ILE A 67 6.16 -7.27 2.69
CA ILE A 67 4.98 -7.71 1.98
C ILE A 67 4.28 -6.50 1.38
N GLY A 68 3.62 -6.66 0.25
CA GLY A 68 2.76 -5.64 -0.34
C GLY A 68 1.83 -6.20 -1.39
N LYS A 69 0.96 -5.34 -1.88
CA LYS A 69 0.03 -5.64 -2.98
C LYS A 69 0.47 -4.89 -4.24
N GLY A 70 0.11 -5.41 -5.40
CA GLY A 70 0.24 -4.67 -6.65
C GLY A 70 -0.91 -3.65 -6.80
N ALA A 71 -0.64 -2.49 -7.39
CA ALA A 71 -1.67 -1.50 -7.74
C ALA A 71 -2.46 -1.96 -8.97
N GLU A 72 -3.16 -3.09 -8.86
CA GLU A 72 -3.95 -3.64 -9.97
C GLU A 72 -5.27 -2.89 -10.15
N PHE A 73 -5.97 -2.58 -9.07
CA PHE A 73 -7.21 -1.82 -9.12
C PHE A 73 -6.91 -0.33 -8.98
N VAL A 74 -7.45 0.46 -9.91
CA VAL A 74 -7.26 1.92 -9.95
C VAL A 74 -8.57 2.59 -10.31
N TYR A 75 -9.06 3.51 -9.48
CA TYR A 75 -10.15 4.40 -9.83
C TYR A 75 -9.57 5.69 -10.43
N LEU A 76 -10.00 6.00 -11.64
CA LEU A 76 -9.62 7.19 -12.41
C LEU A 76 -10.75 8.21 -12.32
N GLU A 77 -10.57 9.23 -11.51
CA GLU A 77 -11.64 10.20 -11.21
C GLU A 77 -12.02 11.04 -12.42
N ASP A 78 -11.07 11.47 -13.25
CA ASP A 78 -11.33 12.29 -14.43
C ASP A 78 -12.16 11.56 -15.48
N THR A 79 -11.95 10.25 -15.66
CA THR A 79 -12.73 9.42 -16.59
C THR A 79 -13.94 8.75 -15.94
N GLY A 80 -14.01 8.76 -14.60
CA GLY A 80 -15.07 8.09 -13.84
C GLY A 80 -15.06 6.57 -13.95
N LEU A 81 -13.89 5.96 -14.18
CA LEU A 81 -13.75 4.52 -14.38
C LEU A 81 -12.89 3.88 -13.29
N THR A 82 -13.32 2.75 -12.79
CA THR A 82 -12.45 1.80 -12.11
C THR A 82 -11.89 0.81 -13.13
N ILE A 83 -10.60 0.58 -13.08
CA ILE A 83 -9.92 -0.38 -13.98
C ILE A 83 -9.17 -1.43 -13.17
N ARG A 84 -9.00 -2.62 -13.75
CA ARG A 84 -8.03 -3.61 -13.30
C ARG A 84 -6.92 -3.75 -14.32
N ARG A 85 -5.68 -3.67 -13.84
CA ARG A 85 -4.46 -3.83 -14.63
C ARG A 85 -3.93 -5.27 -14.46
N ASP A 86 -3.19 -5.72 -15.45
CA ASP A 86 -2.40 -6.94 -15.33
C ASP A 86 -0.96 -6.56 -14.94
N LEU A 87 -0.57 -6.88 -13.73
CA LEU A 87 0.78 -6.66 -13.23
C LEU A 87 1.57 -7.98 -13.10
N GLY A 88 1.09 -9.04 -13.74
CA GLY A 88 1.67 -10.38 -13.65
C GLY A 88 1.18 -11.17 -12.43
N ASN A 89 1.92 -12.20 -12.06
CA ASN A 89 1.50 -13.13 -11.01
C ASN A 89 1.50 -12.48 -9.63
N ASN A 90 0.50 -12.80 -8.85
CA ASN A 90 0.44 -12.57 -7.42
C ASN A 90 0.87 -13.83 -6.67
N GLU A 91 0.99 -13.76 -5.35
CA GLU A 91 1.48 -14.83 -4.49
C GLU A 91 2.88 -15.30 -4.90
N VAL A 92 3.78 -14.35 -5.10
CA VAL A 92 5.15 -14.59 -5.59
C VAL A 92 6.16 -13.66 -4.92
N ALA A 93 7.41 -14.12 -4.86
CA ALA A 93 8.54 -13.24 -4.54
C ALA A 93 8.68 -12.19 -5.67
N SER A 94 8.40 -10.92 -5.36
CA SER A 94 8.42 -9.83 -6.35
C SER A 94 8.68 -8.48 -5.70
N PRO A 95 9.62 -7.68 -6.22
CA PRO A 95 9.85 -6.32 -5.75
C PRO A 95 8.83 -5.31 -6.31
N THR A 96 7.93 -5.73 -7.19
CA THR A 96 6.92 -4.85 -7.79
C THR A 96 5.72 -4.73 -6.87
N LEU A 97 5.79 -3.81 -5.91
CA LEU A 97 4.76 -3.52 -4.92
C LEU A 97 4.26 -2.08 -5.06
N SER A 98 3.04 -1.83 -4.61
CA SER A 98 2.55 -0.46 -4.39
C SER A 98 3.11 0.09 -3.09
N GLY A 99 3.72 1.27 -3.13
CA GLY A 99 4.24 1.95 -1.95
C GLY A 99 3.18 2.25 -0.88
N ALA A 100 1.90 2.28 -1.27
CA ALA A 100 0.76 2.48 -0.38
C ALA A 100 0.35 1.20 0.40
N THR A 101 0.98 0.05 0.16
CA THR A 101 0.55 -1.24 0.74
C THR A 101 1.68 -1.99 1.47
N LEU A 102 2.75 -1.30 1.82
CA LEU A 102 3.91 -1.95 2.39
C LEU A 102 3.66 -2.35 3.85
N LEU A 103 3.87 -3.63 4.14
CA LEU A 103 4.00 -4.17 5.49
C LEU A 103 5.44 -4.67 5.64
N VAL A 104 6.24 -4.00 6.45
CA VAL A 104 7.65 -4.33 6.67
C VAL A 104 7.88 -4.79 8.10
N ARG A 105 8.64 -5.85 8.28
CA ARG A 105 9.10 -6.28 9.61
C ARG A 105 9.96 -5.16 10.22
N ALA A 106 9.63 -4.73 11.42
CA ALA A 106 10.32 -3.62 12.08
C ALA A 106 11.83 -3.87 12.23
N GLU A 107 12.24 -5.15 12.41
CA GLU A 107 13.65 -5.54 12.44
C GLU A 107 14.32 -5.34 11.08
N ALA A 108 13.68 -5.74 9.97
CA ALA A 108 14.20 -5.53 8.63
C ALA A 108 14.31 -4.04 8.30
N LEU A 109 13.30 -3.24 8.66
CA LEU A 109 13.37 -1.78 8.49
C LEU A 109 14.55 -1.17 9.26
N ARG A 110 14.83 -1.62 10.48
CA ARG A 110 15.98 -1.16 11.27
C ARG A 110 17.34 -1.64 10.75
N ALA A 111 17.37 -2.76 10.01
CA ALA A 111 18.57 -3.28 9.38
C ALA A 111 18.95 -2.57 8.07
N THR A 112 18.02 -1.80 7.50
CA THR A 112 18.25 -0.90 6.35
C THR A 112 18.53 0.53 6.84
N SER A 113 18.69 1.47 5.89
CA SER A 113 18.70 2.91 6.19
C SER A 113 17.31 3.45 6.60
N GLY A 114 16.30 2.59 6.72
CA GLY A 114 14.91 2.96 6.97
C GLY A 114 14.28 3.74 5.81
N TRP A 115 13.40 4.66 6.14
CA TRP A 115 12.82 5.56 5.14
C TRP A 115 13.83 6.64 4.81
N ARG A 116 14.45 6.56 3.64
CA ARG A 116 15.45 7.56 3.21
C ARG A 116 14.83 8.94 3.09
N GLY A 117 15.58 9.97 3.45
CA GLY A 117 15.20 11.38 3.32
C GLY A 117 15.02 11.81 1.86
N LEU A 118 14.00 11.28 1.19
CA LEU A 118 13.63 11.55 -0.19
C LEU A 118 12.25 12.20 -0.24
N THR A 119 12.05 13.08 -1.20
CA THR A 119 10.74 13.70 -1.45
C THR A 119 9.78 12.78 -2.22
N ALA A 120 10.32 11.78 -2.94
CA ALA A 120 9.57 10.77 -3.70
C ALA A 120 10.40 9.49 -3.84
N GLY A 121 9.73 8.35 -4.08
CA GLY A 121 10.40 7.05 -4.27
C GLY A 121 10.98 6.44 -3.00
N VAL A 122 10.51 6.85 -1.84
CA VAL A 122 10.94 6.30 -0.53
C VAL A 122 10.63 4.81 -0.40
N ASP A 123 9.53 4.38 -0.99
CA ASP A 123 9.08 3.00 -1.08
C ASP A 123 10.02 2.16 -1.95
N ILE A 124 10.38 2.64 -3.12
CA ILE A 124 11.33 1.98 -4.03
C ILE A 124 12.67 1.83 -3.34
N ALA A 125 13.18 2.90 -2.70
CA ALA A 125 14.45 2.87 -1.99
C ALA A 125 14.45 1.83 -0.85
N LEU A 126 13.36 1.73 -0.08
CA LEU A 126 13.23 0.72 0.97
C LEU A 126 13.22 -0.70 0.39
N ILE A 127 12.46 -0.94 -0.69
CA ILE A 127 12.41 -2.23 -1.37
C ILE A 127 13.80 -2.66 -1.83
N GLU A 128 14.55 -1.74 -2.47
CA GLU A 128 15.92 -2.00 -2.94
C GLU A 128 16.87 -2.33 -1.78
N GLU A 129 16.77 -1.62 -0.66
CA GLU A 129 17.61 -1.87 0.51
C GLU A 129 17.28 -3.20 1.19
N VAL A 130 15.99 -3.57 1.31
CA VAL A 130 15.61 -4.88 1.84
C VAL A 130 16.18 -6.01 0.98
N VAL A 131 16.13 -5.88 -0.35
CA VAL A 131 16.80 -6.84 -1.25
C VAL A 131 18.31 -6.86 -1.04
N ALA A 132 18.94 -5.70 -0.92
CA ALA A 132 20.40 -5.58 -0.76
C ALA A 132 20.93 -6.25 0.51
N ILE A 133 20.17 -6.26 1.60
CA ILE A 133 20.53 -6.96 2.84
C ILE A 133 20.16 -8.45 2.83
N GLY A 134 19.63 -8.97 1.71
CA GLY A 134 19.21 -10.38 1.57
C GLY A 134 17.82 -10.66 2.15
N GLY A 135 17.03 -9.64 2.47
CA GLY A 135 15.65 -9.78 2.93
C GLY A 135 14.73 -10.27 1.81
N GLN A 136 13.67 -10.95 2.20
CA GLN A 136 12.70 -11.52 1.28
C GLN A 136 11.51 -10.56 1.10
N ILE A 137 11.06 -10.45 -0.16
CA ILE A 137 9.91 -9.62 -0.53
C ILE A 137 8.83 -10.50 -1.13
N TRP A 138 7.57 -10.24 -0.75
CA TRP A 138 6.43 -10.99 -1.24
C TRP A 138 5.33 -10.06 -1.75
N ARG A 139 4.82 -10.35 -2.94
CA ARG A 139 3.61 -9.73 -3.46
C ARG A 139 2.44 -10.68 -3.30
N THR A 140 1.50 -10.31 -2.40
CA THR A 140 0.26 -11.05 -2.22
C THR A 140 -0.82 -10.62 -3.23
N HIS A 141 -2.03 -11.19 -3.13
CA HIS A 141 -3.15 -10.86 -4.02
C HIS A 141 -3.54 -9.36 -3.96
N PRO A 142 -4.13 -8.80 -5.02
CA PRO A 142 -4.41 -7.37 -5.12
C PRO A 142 -5.70 -6.92 -4.42
N PHE A 143 -6.54 -7.86 -3.97
CA PHE A 143 -7.84 -7.53 -3.37
C PHE A 143 -7.68 -6.82 -2.03
N GLY A 144 -8.69 -6.02 -1.67
CA GLY A 144 -8.65 -5.17 -0.47
C GLY A 144 -7.77 -3.92 -0.64
N PHE A 145 -7.43 -3.54 -1.89
CA PHE A 145 -6.69 -2.31 -2.18
C PHE A 145 -7.09 -1.72 -3.53
N LEU A 146 -7.41 -0.44 -3.56
CA LEU A 146 -7.71 0.30 -4.77
C LEU A 146 -7.03 1.67 -4.71
N VAL A 147 -6.17 1.94 -5.69
CA VAL A 147 -5.56 3.25 -5.88
C VAL A 147 -6.60 4.23 -6.37
N ARG A 148 -6.71 5.37 -5.72
CA ARG A 148 -7.57 6.46 -6.16
C ARG A 148 -6.73 7.53 -6.86
N ARG A 149 -6.99 7.73 -8.16
CA ARG A 149 -6.35 8.78 -8.97
C ARG A 149 -7.31 9.95 -9.12
N THR A 150 -7.04 11.01 -8.38
CA THR A 150 -7.80 12.26 -8.46
C THR A 150 -7.10 13.22 -9.43
N GLY A 151 -7.78 14.26 -9.90
CA GLY A 151 -7.17 15.34 -10.70
C GLY A 151 -6.16 16.22 -9.93
N GLY A 152 -5.87 15.91 -8.65
CA GLY A 152 -4.93 16.62 -7.79
C GLY A 152 -3.46 16.32 -8.06
N GLU A 153 -2.58 16.93 -7.26
CA GLU A 153 -1.14 16.66 -7.32
C GLU A 153 -0.82 15.30 -6.68
N HIS A 154 -0.40 14.36 -7.51
CA HIS A 154 0.15 13.08 -7.05
C HIS A 154 1.68 13.09 -7.15
N THR A 155 2.33 12.39 -6.24
CA THR A 155 3.78 12.19 -6.27
C THR A 155 4.22 11.46 -7.55
N TRP A 156 3.40 10.51 -8.04
CA TRP A 156 3.62 9.82 -9.29
C TRP A 156 2.85 10.51 -10.44
N LYS A 157 3.54 11.35 -11.19
CA LYS A 157 2.99 12.17 -12.29
C LYS A 157 2.79 11.37 -13.58
N VAL A 158 1.81 10.48 -13.60
CA VAL A 158 1.42 9.70 -14.78
C VAL A 158 -0.02 10.06 -15.14
N ASN A 159 -0.29 10.32 -16.43
CA ASN A 159 -1.65 10.63 -16.86
C ASN A 159 -2.52 9.36 -16.96
N GLU A 160 -3.84 9.52 -16.92
CA GLU A 160 -4.80 8.40 -16.94
C GLU A 160 -4.66 7.50 -18.17
N ARG A 161 -4.17 8.03 -19.31
CA ARG A 161 -3.94 7.22 -20.53
C ARG A 161 -2.92 6.10 -20.33
N TYR A 162 -1.97 6.29 -19.42
CA TYR A 162 -1.05 5.22 -19.04
C TYR A 162 -1.79 4.05 -18.40
N PHE A 163 -2.68 4.34 -17.47
CA PHE A 163 -3.48 3.33 -16.78
C PHE A 163 -4.42 2.61 -17.73
N LEU A 164 -5.14 3.36 -18.58
CA LEU A 164 -6.08 2.82 -19.55
C LEU A 164 -5.43 1.88 -20.57
N ARG A 165 -4.19 2.14 -20.99
CA ARG A 165 -3.46 1.24 -21.89
C ARG A 165 -3.18 -0.13 -21.29
N HIS A 166 -3.09 -0.23 -19.99
CA HIS A 166 -2.80 -1.46 -19.25
C HIS A 166 -4.04 -2.07 -18.61
N ALA A 167 -5.21 -1.47 -18.83
CA ALA A 167 -6.46 -1.98 -18.32
C ALA A 167 -6.85 -3.30 -19.02
N ARG A 168 -7.22 -4.31 -18.24
CA ARG A 168 -7.78 -5.58 -18.70
C ARG A 168 -9.28 -5.65 -18.50
N GLN A 169 -9.76 -4.98 -17.48
CA GLN A 169 -11.17 -4.88 -17.12
C GLN A 169 -11.47 -3.44 -16.70
N HIS A 170 -12.71 -3.02 -16.82
CA HIS A 170 -13.17 -1.72 -16.36
C HIS A 170 -14.62 -1.78 -15.89
N TRP A 171 -14.96 -0.84 -15.01
CA TRP A 171 -16.30 -0.64 -14.43
C TRP A 171 -16.57 0.85 -14.33
N ASP A 172 -17.82 1.26 -14.48
CA ASP A 172 -18.25 2.64 -14.30
C ASP A 172 -18.22 3.03 -12.80
N GLY A 173 -17.77 4.23 -12.52
CA GLY A 173 -17.70 4.80 -11.17
C GLY A 173 -16.66 4.16 -10.26
N PRO A 174 -16.68 4.52 -8.96
CA PRO A 174 -15.78 3.96 -7.94
C PRO A 174 -16.27 2.57 -7.50
N ALA A 175 -15.93 1.55 -8.26
CA ALA A 175 -16.36 0.18 -8.05
C ALA A 175 -15.51 -0.52 -6.97
N PHE A 176 -15.63 -0.10 -5.71
CA PHE A 176 -14.87 -0.67 -4.58
C PHE A 176 -15.11 -2.18 -4.42
N GLY A 177 -16.34 -2.65 -4.58
CA GLY A 177 -16.69 -4.06 -4.42
C GLY A 177 -15.95 -5.03 -5.35
N VAL A 178 -15.47 -4.57 -6.53
CA VAL A 178 -14.67 -5.44 -7.42
C VAL A 178 -13.21 -5.56 -6.95
N ALA A 179 -12.75 -4.62 -6.14
CA ALA A 179 -11.43 -4.64 -5.54
C ALA A 179 -11.44 -5.29 -4.14
N ASP A 180 -12.62 -5.59 -3.58
CA ASP A 180 -12.75 -6.23 -2.28
C ASP A 180 -12.93 -7.74 -2.45
N VAL A 181 -12.55 -8.49 -1.43
CA VAL A 181 -13.01 -9.87 -1.27
C VAL A 181 -14.37 -9.77 -0.59
N GLU A 182 -15.45 -9.76 -1.38
CA GLU A 182 -16.76 -9.94 -0.75
C GLU A 182 -16.69 -11.23 0.07
N SER A 183 -16.92 -11.11 1.36
CA SER A 183 -17.41 -12.23 2.13
C SER A 183 -18.80 -12.55 1.55
N SER A 184 -18.82 -13.32 0.45
CA SER A 184 -20.04 -13.91 -0.07
C SER A 184 -20.63 -14.68 1.10
N GLY A 185 -21.61 -14.06 1.76
CA GLY A 185 -22.35 -14.71 2.82
C GLY A 185 -22.80 -16.06 2.26
N LEU A 186 -22.28 -17.10 2.81
CA LEU A 186 -22.87 -18.42 2.76
C LEU A 186 -24.23 -18.31 3.46
N THR A 187 -25.19 -17.67 2.79
CA THR A 187 -26.60 -17.89 3.08
C THR A 187 -26.89 -19.27 2.53
N GLY A 188 -26.65 -20.27 3.39
CA GLY A 188 -27.17 -21.61 3.17
C GLY A 188 -28.70 -21.52 3.08
N GLU A 189 -29.24 -21.92 1.96
CA GLU A 189 -30.54 -22.52 1.85
C GLU A 189 -30.41 -24.04 2.02
#